data_9c9f901e5230ceb2bbd060484d63212c
#
_entry.id   9c9f901e5230ceb2bbd060484d63212c
#
_cell.length_a   1.000
_cell.length_b   1.000
_cell.length_c   1.000
_cell.angle_alpha   90.00
_cell.angle_beta   90.00
_cell.angle_gamma   90.00
#
_symmetry.space_group_name_H-M   'P 1'
#
loop_
_entity.id
_entity.type
_entity.pdbx_description
1 polymer ?
#
loop_
_entity_poly.entity_id
_entity_poly.type
_entity_poly.pdbx_seq_one_letter_code
_entity_poly.pdbx_strand_id
1 'polypeptide(L)'
;MEGTGSWGAGLARFLTDAGVEVIEVNRPNRQARRKRGKSDPADAEAAARAVLDGEAVGTPKAATGTVESIRLLRVARRSAMKARTQAANQVHSVIDTAPEELRAKLIGLKEHERITKAARMRSNNTSTPLGAAKFALAALARRWLLLTA
;
A
#
# COMPACT_ATOMS: atom_id res chain seq x y z
N MET A 1 -15.60 19.39 -7.09
CA MET A 1 -14.32 18.69 -7.34
C MET A 1 -14.45 17.21 -7.00
N GLU A 2 -13.81 16.33 -7.77
CA GLU A 2 -13.63 14.92 -7.38
C GLU A 2 -12.32 14.73 -6.58
N GLY A 3 -12.32 13.74 -5.68
CA GLY A 3 -11.11 13.26 -5.01
C GLY A 3 -10.47 14.23 -4.03
N THR A 4 -11.25 15.07 -3.37
CA THR A 4 -10.77 16.03 -2.36
C THR A 4 -10.08 15.35 -1.17
N GLY A 5 -10.34 14.07 -0.92
CA GLY A 5 -9.65 13.27 0.09
C GLY A 5 -8.38 12.53 -0.42
N SER A 6 -7.94 12.76 -1.66
CA SER A 6 -6.79 12.09 -2.29
C SER A 6 -6.00 13.04 -3.21
N TRP A 7 -6.06 12.85 -4.51
CA TRP A 7 -5.31 13.64 -5.49
C TRP A 7 -5.68 15.13 -5.49
N GLY A 8 -6.96 15.46 -5.27
CA GLY A 8 -7.47 16.84 -5.19
C GLY A 8 -7.28 17.51 -3.83
N ALA A 9 -6.72 16.82 -2.82
CA ALA A 9 -6.66 17.34 -1.45
C ALA A 9 -5.86 18.65 -1.31
N GLY A 10 -4.74 18.77 -2.02
CA GLY A 10 -3.94 19.99 -2.01
C GLY A 10 -4.67 21.18 -2.60
N LEU A 11 -5.29 21.00 -3.77
CA LEU A 11 -6.06 22.05 -4.44
C LEU A 11 -7.32 22.42 -3.64
N ALA A 12 -8.02 21.43 -3.07
CA ALA A 12 -9.19 21.69 -2.25
C ALA A 12 -8.86 22.59 -1.04
N ARG A 13 -7.75 22.28 -0.32
CA ARG A 13 -7.28 23.14 0.79
C ARG A 13 -6.93 24.54 0.31
N PHE A 14 -6.13 24.66 -0.74
CA PHE A 14 -5.74 25.96 -1.29
C PHE A 14 -6.95 26.82 -1.65
N LEU A 15 -7.95 26.26 -2.32
CA LEU A 15 -9.18 26.97 -2.67
C LEU A 15 -10.00 27.36 -1.43
N THR A 16 -10.11 26.46 -0.47
CA THR A 16 -10.82 26.74 0.80
C THR A 16 -10.14 27.86 1.57
N ASP A 17 -8.81 27.84 1.68
CA ASP A 17 -8.00 28.88 2.33
C ASP A 17 -8.13 30.24 1.61
N ALA A 18 -8.33 30.23 0.29
CA ALA A 18 -8.62 31.41 -0.51
C ALA A 18 -10.08 31.87 -0.44
N GLY A 19 -10.91 31.27 0.40
CA GLY A 19 -12.33 31.63 0.58
C GLY A 19 -13.25 31.11 -0.53
N VAL A 20 -12.80 30.20 -1.38
CA VAL A 20 -13.61 29.58 -2.44
C VAL A 20 -14.35 28.39 -1.87
N GLU A 21 -15.66 28.35 -2.06
CA GLU A 21 -16.48 27.20 -1.69
C GLU A 21 -16.12 26.00 -2.55
N VAL A 22 -15.73 24.89 -1.91
CA VAL A 22 -15.38 23.65 -2.60
C VAL A 22 -16.41 22.58 -2.27
N ILE A 23 -17.08 22.07 -3.28
CA ILE A 23 -18.05 20.98 -3.16
C ILE A 23 -17.42 19.68 -3.67
N GLU A 24 -17.42 18.62 -2.84
CA GLU A 24 -16.98 17.30 -3.24
C GLU A 24 -18.07 16.59 -4.05
N VAL A 25 -17.72 16.18 -5.24
CA VAL A 25 -18.57 15.39 -6.10
C VAL A 25 -18.14 13.93 -6.02
N ASN A 26 -19.02 13.07 -5.56
CA ASN A 26 -18.80 11.63 -5.59
C ASN A 26 -18.74 11.15 -7.05
N ARG A 27 -17.95 10.11 -7.28
CA ARG A 27 -17.74 9.57 -8.65
C ARG A 27 -19.04 9.41 -9.39
N PRO A 28 -19.17 10.01 -10.60
CA PRO A 28 -20.38 9.89 -11.41
C PRO A 28 -20.67 8.45 -11.78
N ASN A 29 -21.94 8.19 -12.06
CA ASN A 29 -22.48 6.87 -12.40
C ASN A 29 -21.62 6.16 -13.45
N ARG A 30 -21.18 4.92 -13.15
CA ARG A 30 -20.36 4.09 -14.04
C ARG A 30 -20.98 3.87 -15.43
N GLN A 31 -22.31 3.94 -15.56
CA GLN A 31 -23.01 3.75 -16.83
C GLN A 31 -22.82 4.94 -17.78
N ALA A 32 -22.83 6.18 -17.30
CA ALA A 32 -22.54 7.36 -18.10
C ALA A 32 -21.11 7.36 -18.65
N ARG A 33 -20.17 6.91 -17.84
CA ARG A 33 -18.75 6.77 -18.19
C ARG A 33 -18.50 5.72 -19.28
N ARG A 34 -19.27 4.64 -19.31
CA ARG A 34 -19.18 3.60 -20.36
C ARG A 34 -19.68 4.10 -21.73
N LYS A 35 -20.64 5.02 -21.75
CA LYS A 35 -21.24 5.53 -23.01
C LYS A 35 -20.43 6.66 -23.66
N ARG A 36 -19.75 7.52 -22.86
CA ARG A 36 -19.07 8.74 -23.36
C ARG A 36 -17.55 8.65 -23.40
N GLY A 37 -16.96 7.53 -22.94
CA GLY A 37 -15.51 7.42 -22.78
C GLY A 37 -14.98 8.15 -21.54
N LYS A 38 -13.69 7.98 -21.26
CA LYS A 38 -13.00 8.66 -20.15
C LYS A 38 -12.20 9.83 -20.74
N SER A 39 -12.64 11.06 -20.43
CA SER A 39 -11.84 12.25 -20.71
C SER A 39 -11.99 13.25 -19.56
N ASP A 40 -10.91 13.95 -19.23
CA ASP A 40 -10.91 14.94 -18.14
C ASP A 40 -11.94 16.06 -18.37
N PRO A 41 -12.16 16.61 -19.60
CA PRO A 41 -13.23 17.57 -19.84
C PRO A 41 -14.62 17.03 -19.56
N ALA A 42 -14.92 15.79 -19.95
CA ALA A 42 -16.23 15.19 -19.70
C ALA A 42 -16.46 14.92 -18.21
N ASP A 43 -15.44 14.51 -17.48
CA ASP A 43 -15.52 14.30 -16.04
C ASP A 43 -15.69 15.66 -15.32
N ALA A 44 -15.02 16.73 -15.75
CA ALA A 44 -15.18 18.08 -15.20
C ALA A 44 -16.58 18.66 -15.47
N GLU A 45 -17.12 18.51 -16.67
CA GLU A 45 -18.48 18.94 -17.04
C GLU A 45 -19.54 18.20 -16.21
N ALA A 46 -19.39 16.88 -16.05
CA ALA A 46 -20.29 16.08 -15.24
C ALA A 46 -20.28 16.49 -13.78
N ALA A 47 -19.11 16.81 -13.23
CA ALA A 47 -18.98 17.31 -11.86
C ALA A 47 -19.64 18.68 -11.69
N ALA A 48 -19.48 19.59 -12.65
CA ALA A 48 -20.12 20.91 -12.59
C ALA A 48 -21.64 20.79 -12.66
N ARG A 49 -22.18 19.96 -13.54
CA ARG A 49 -23.63 19.72 -13.67
C ARG A 49 -24.21 19.14 -12.39
N ALA A 50 -23.57 18.15 -11.77
CA ALA A 50 -24.04 17.53 -10.54
C ALA A 50 -24.15 18.56 -9.38
N VAL A 51 -23.30 19.59 -9.35
CA VAL A 51 -23.42 20.69 -8.39
C VAL A 51 -24.57 21.61 -8.74
N LEU A 52 -24.73 22.01 -10.01
CA LEU A 52 -25.79 22.91 -10.46
C LEU A 52 -27.18 22.28 -10.27
N ASP A 53 -27.30 20.98 -10.49
CA ASP A 53 -28.54 20.22 -10.34
C ASP A 53 -28.85 19.88 -8.86
N GLY A 54 -27.97 20.26 -7.92
CA GLY A 54 -28.15 19.99 -6.50
C GLY A 54 -27.93 18.53 -6.10
N GLU A 55 -27.43 17.68 -7.00
CA GLU A 55 -27.14 16.28 -6.71
C GLU A 55 -25.87 16.09 -5.88
N ALA A 56 -24.93 17.04 -5.94
CA ALA A 56 -23.69 17.02 -5.20
C ALA A 56 -23.69 18.08 -4.11
N VAL A 57 -23.74 17.65 -2.86
CA VAL A 57 -23.70 18.49 -1.64
C VAL A 57 -22.57 18.07 -0.69
N GLY A 58 -21.59 17.34 -1.19
CA GLY A 58 -20.51 16.80 -0.37
C GLY A 58 -19.57 17.89 0.11
N THR A 59 -19.30 17.94 1.42
CA THR A 59 -18.24 18.78 1.97
C THR A 59 -16.91 18.06 1.84
N PRO A 60 -15.85 18.72 1.32
CA PRO A 60 -14.51 18.16 1.27
C PRO A 60 -14.04 17.74 2.66
N LYS A 61 -13.35 16.59 2.71
CA LYS A 61 -12.69 16.18 3.95
C LYS A 61 -11.57 17.16 4.24
N ALA A 62 -11.62 17.80 5.42
CA ALA A 62 -10.58 18.73 5.83
C ALA A 62 -9.17 18.11 5.84
N ALA A 63 -9.08 16.80 6.02
CA ALA A 63 -7.83 16.04 6.11
C ALA A 63 -6.84 16.70 7.11
N THR A 64 -7.36 17.13 8.25
CA THR A 64 -6.62 17.81 9.32
C THR A 64 -6.94 17.18 10.68
N GLY A 65 -6.18 17.58 11.70
CA GLY A 65 -6.41 17.19 13.07
C GLY A 65 -6.12 15.73 13.40
N THR A 66 -6.59 15.29 14.56
CA THR A 66 -6.30 13.96 15.13
C THR A 66 -6.79 12.79 14.25
N VAL A 67 -7.95 12.95 13.61
CA VAL A 67 -8.51 11.91 12.73
C VAL A 67 -7.59 11.64 11.54
N GLU A 68 -7.04 12.68 10.93
CA GLU A 68 -6.09 12.53 9.84
C GLU A 68 -4.77 11.91 10.31
N SER A 69 -4.29 12.31 11.48
CA SER A 69 -3.11 11.70 12.10
C SER A 69 -3.30 10.18 12.29
N ILE A 70 -4.45 9.77 12.82
CA ILE A 70 -4.80 8.35 12.97
C ILE A 70 -4.87 7.66 11.61
N ARG A 71 -5.46 8.29 10.59
CA ARG A 71 -5.53 7.76 9.24
C ARG A 71 -4.14 7.48 8.67
N LEU A 72 -3.22 8.42 8.79
CA LEU A 72 -1.84 8.29 8.30
C LEU A 72 -1.09 7.16 9.02
N LEU A 73 -1.19 7.09 10.34
CA LEU A 73 -0.60 6.02 11.14
C LEU A 73 -1.16 4.63 10.75
N ARG A 74 -2.48 4.55 10.49
CA ARG A 74 -3.10 3.30 10.00
C ARG A 74 -2.62 2.91 8.62
N VAL A 75 -2.36 3.86 7.72
CA VAL A 75 -1.79 3.58 6.39
C VAL A 75 -0.40 2.97 6.54
N ALA A 76 0.47 3.59 7.34
CA ALA A 76 1.82 3.09 7.61
C ALA A 76 1.77 1.68 8.23
N ARG A 77 0.95 1.48 9.27
CA ARG A 77 0.79 0.18 9.92
C ARG A 77 0.29 -0.90 8.96
N ARG A 78 -0.73 -0.62 8.14
CA ARG A 78 -1.23 -1.59 7.15
C ARG A 78 -0.17 -1.96 6.12
N SER A 79 0.63 -0.99 5.67
CA SER A 79 1.74 -1.22 4.75
C SER A 79 2.78 -2.14 5.37
N ALA A 80 3.20 -1.86 6.60
CA ALA A 80 4.16 -2.68 7.34
C ALA A 80 3.64 -4.12 7.54
N MET A 81 2.38 -4.29 7.94
CA MET A 81 1.78 -5.62 8.09
C MET A 81 1.76 -6.42 6.79
N LYS A 82 1.39 -5.79 5.66
CA LYS A 82 1.42 -6.45 4.35
C LYS A 82 2.84 -6.85 3.95
N ALA A 83 3.80 -5.95 4.14
CA ALA A 83 5.19 -6.21 3.83
C ALA A 83 5.79 -7.33 4.71
N ARG A 84 5.41 -7.42 5.99
CA ARG A 84 5.80 -8.50 6.88
C ARG A 84 5.27 -9.85 6.43
N THR A 85 3.96 -9.93 6.13
CA THR A 85 3.35 -11.16 5.61
C THR A 85 3.98 -11.60 4.30
N GLN A 86 4.24 -10.66 3.39
CA GLN A 86 4.93 -10.93 2.14
C GLN A 86 6.32 -11.50 2.37
N ALA A 87 7.11 -10.91 3.29
CA ALA A 87 8.44 -11.40 3.61
C ALA A 87 8.40 -12.82 4.18
N ALA A 88 7.44 -13.16 5.07
CA ALA A 88 7.26 -14.51 5.59
C ALA A 88 6.97 -15.50 4.45
N ASN A 89 6.01 -15.20 3.59
CA ASN A 89 5.65 -16.06 2.46
C ASN A 89 6.83 -16.29 1.51
N GLN A 90 7.64 -15.24 1.26
CA GLN A 90 8.85 -15.34 0.45
C GLN A 90 9.91 -16.21 1.12
N VAL A 91 10.10 -16.12 2.45
CA VAL A 91 10.99 -17.03 3.18
C VAL A 91 10.54 -18.48 3.01
N HIS A 92 9.24 -18.78 3.14
CA HIS A 92 8.71 -20.12 2.91
C HIS A 92 9.00 -20.61 1.49
N SER A 93 8.67 -19.80 0.47
CA SER A 93 8.88 -20.16 -0.93
C SER A 93 10.36 -20.45 -1.25
N VAL A 94 11.28 -19.65 -0.70
CA VAL A 94 12.72 -19.90 -0.89
C VAL A 94 13.17 -21.18 -0.20
N ILE A 95 12.63 -21.51 0.98
CA ILE A 95 12.95 -22.76 1.69
C ILE A 95 12.45 -23.96 0.89
N ASP A 96 11.23 -23.88 0.33
CA ASP A 96 10.63 -24.99 -0.42
C ASP A 96 11.45 -25.36 -1.67
N THR A 97 12.09 -24.37 -2.28
CA THR A 97 12.92 -24.55 -3.50
C THR A 97 14.42 -24.61 -3.22
N ALA A 98 14.83 -24.48 -1.95
CA ALA A 98 16.25 -24.49 -1.58
C ALA A 98 16.89 -25.87 -1.72
N PRO A 99 18.22 -25.96 -1.92
CA PRO A 99 18.96 -27.21 -1.82
C PRO A 99 18.63 -27.96 -0.51
N GLU A 100 18.51 -29.30 -0.58
CA GLU A 100 18.01 -30.15 0.50
C GLU A 100 18.77 -29.95 1.83
N GLU A 101 20.08 -29.78 1.77
CA GLU A 101 20.88 -29.54 2.97
C GLU A 101 20.47 -28.26 3.75
N LEU A 102 19.94 -27.26 3.05
CA LEU A 102 19.45 -26.01 3.65
C LEU A 102 18.00 -26.15 4.08
N ARG A 103 17.19 -26.77 3.25
CA ARG A 103 15.78 -27.05 3.51
C ARG A 103 15.61 -27.88 4.78
N ALA A 104 16.33 -29.00 4.91
CA ALA A 104 16.27 -29.89 6.08
C ALA A 104 16.59 -29.16 7.41
N LYS A 105 17.42 -28.14 7.39
CA LYS A 105 17.76 -27.33 8.58
C LYS A 105 16.66 -26.36 9.03
N LEU A 106 15.66 -26.09 8.18
CA LEU A 106 14.68 -25.03 8.40
C LEU A 106 13.25 -25.51 8.41
N ILE A 107 12.90 -26.58 7.69
CA ILE A 107 11.52 -26.98 7.43
C ILE A 107 10.75 -27.38 8.70
N GLY A 108 11.40 -28.00 9.66
CA GLY A 108 10.78 -28.45 10.91
C GLY A 108 10.66 -27.38 12.01
N LEU A 109 11.19 -26.16 11.77
CA LEU A 109 11.20 -25.11 12.77
C LEU A 109 9.88 -24.31 12.80
N LYS A 110 9.51 -23.79 13.97
CA LYS A 110 8.42 -22.80 14.08
C LYS A 110 8.79 -21.52 13.33
N GLU A 111 7.79 -20.76 12.90
CA GLU A 111 7.99 -19.56 12.06
C GLU A 111 9.05 -18.59 12.60
N HIS A 112 8.90 -18.16 13.85
CA HIS A 112 9.84 -17.19 14.46
C HIS A 112 11.27 -17.75 14.58
N GLU A 113 11.42 -19.01 14.94
CA GLU A 113 12.72 -19.68 15.05
C GLU A 113 13.37 -19.82 13.67
N ARG A 114 12.60 -20.21 12.67
CA ARG A 114 12.99 -20.32 11.26
C ARG A 114 13.51 -18.97 10.74
N ILE A 115 12.76 -17.91 10.95
CA ILE A 115 13.13 -16.56 10.53
C ILE A 115 14.38 -16.08 11.26
N THR A 116 14.47 -16.28 12.58
CA THR A 116 15.66 -15.89 13.37
C THR A 116 16.90 -16.62 12.90
N LYS A 117 16.79 -17.91 12.61
CA LYS A 117 17.90 -18.74 12.09
C LYS A 117 18.29 -18.29 10.67
N ALA A 118 17.33 -18.04 9.80
CA ALA A 118 17.56 -17.53 8.46
C ALA A 118 18.24 -16.14 8.47
N ALA A 119 17.83 -15.23 9.33
CA ALA A 119 18.41 -13.89 9.45
C ALA A 119 19.91 -13.89 9.80
N ARG A 120 20.37 -14.92 10.51
CA ARG A 120 21.78 -15.10 10.91
C ARG A 120 22.65 -15.76 9.84
N MET A 121 22.05 -16.24 8.74
CA MET A 121 22.80 -16.89 7.69
C MET A 121 23.78 -15.93 7.02
N ARG A 122 24.93 -16.45 6.65
CA ARG A 122 25.95 -15.74 5.87
C ARG A 122 26.23 -16.53 4.60
N SER A 123 26.47 -15.83 3.52
CA SER A 123 26.92 -16.41 2.25
C SER A 123 28.13 -15.64 1.75
N ASN A 124 29.19 -16.35 1.47
CA ASN A 124 30.41 -15.77 0.90
C ASN A 124 30.43 -15.89 -0.64
N ASN A 125 29.51 -16.65 -1.20
CA ASN A 125 29.42 -16.86 -2.64
C ASN A 125 27.97 -17.00 -3.10
N THR A 126 27.47 -16.00 -3.81
CA THR A 126 26.10 -15.98 -4.37
C THR A 126 26.01 -16.58 -5.77
N SER A 127 27.12 -17.03 -6.34
CA SER A 127 27.13 -17.68 -7.67
C SER A 127 26.66 -19.14 -7.61
N THR A 128 26.53 -19.71 -6.41
CA THR A 128 25.97 -21.04 -6.20
C THR A 128 24.52 -20.97 -5.75
N PRO A 129 23.64 -21.93 -6.13
CA PRO A 129 22.26 -21.98 -5.66
C PRO A 129 22.15 -21.96 -4.13
N LEU A 130 23.02 -22.68 -3.42
CA LEU A 130 23.06 -22.71 -1.96
C LEU A 130 23.43 -21.34 -1.38
N GLY A 131 24.45 -20.71 -1.94
CA GLY A 131 24.89 -19.39 -1.49
C GLY A 131 23.86 -18.29 -1.76
N ALA A 132 23.25 -18.33 -2.95
CA ALA A 132 22.15 -17.42 -3.30
C ALA A 132 20.92 -17.60 -2.38
N ALA A 133 20.53 -18.84 -2.10
CA ALA A 133 19.44 -19.14 -1.19
C ALA A 133 19.70 -18.64 0.24
N LYS A 134 20.91 -18.86 0.78
CA LYS A 134 21.30 -18.32 2.09
C LYS A 134 21.24 -16.79 2.15
N PHE A 135 21.72 -16.13 1.09
CA PHE A 135 21.67 -14.67 1.00
C PHE A 135 20.23 -14.14 0.96
N ALA A 136 19.40 -14.71 0.08
CA ALA A 136 17.99 -14.34 -0.07
C ALA A 136 17.22 -14.55 1.24
N LEU A 137 17.38 -15.70 1.89
CA LEU A 137 16.76 -16.02 3.17
C LEU A 137 17.16 -15.01 4.25
N ALA A 138 18.46 -14.68 4.35
CA ALA A 138 18.94 -13.71 5.32
C ALA A 138 18.36 -12.32 5.11
N ALA A 139 18.28 -11.85 3.87
CA ALA A 139 17.70 -10.55 3.52
C ALA A 139 16.20 -10.47 3.85
N LEU A 140 15.43 -11.48 3.44
CA LEU A 140 13.99 -11.56 3.67
C LEU A 140 13.66 -11.68 5.18
N ALA A 141 14.41 -12.52 5.89
CA ALA A 141 14.22 -12.72 7.32
C ALA A 141 14.55 -11.46 8.14
N ARG A 142 15.61 -10.74 7.80
CA ARG A 142 15.93 -9.45 8.43
C ARG A 142 14.87 -8.40 8.17
N ARG A 143 14.33 -8.34 6.94
CA ARG A 143 13.20 -7.47 6.61
C ARG A 143 11.98 -7.78 7.48
N TRP A 144 11.66 -9.07 7.66
CA TRP A 144 10.54 -9.48 8.52
C TRP A 144 10.76 -9.04 9.98
N LEU A 145 11.96 -9.23 10.53
CA LEU A 145 12.29 -8.82 11.89
C LEU A 145 12.16 -7.31 12.10
N LEU A 146 12.66 -6.50 11.15
CA LEU A 146 12.51 -5.04 11.19
C LEU A 146 11.04 -4.59 11.18
N LEU A 147 10.16 -5.32 10.50
CA LEU A 147 8.74 -5.00 10.42
C LEU A 147 7.93 -5.56 11.62
N THR A 148 8.58 -6.26 12.55
CA THR A 148 7.97 -6.87 13.74
C THR A 148 8.38 -6.15 15.02
N ALA A 149 9.47 -5.39 14.97
CA ALA A 149 9.94 -4.53 16.07
C ALA A 149 8.99 -3.35 16.25
#